data_90cafb63c46cbd1acfbe18e0448c5dca
#
_entry.id   90cafb63c46cbd1acfbe18e0448c5dca
#
_cell.length_a   1.000
_cell.length_b   1.000
_cell.length_c   1.000
_cell.angle_alpha   90.00
_cell.angle_beta   90.00
_cell.angle_gamma   90.00
#
_symmetry.space_group_name_H-M   'P 1'
#
loop_
_entity.id
_entity.type
_entity.pdbx_description
1 polymer ?
#
loop_
_entity_poly.entity_id
_entity_poly.type
_entity_poly.pdbx_seq_one_letter_code
_entity_poly.pdbx_strand_id
1 'polypeptide(L)'
;MSTPIPAERLRALNSGGAAATHLAECLAVDFAALLQGVAMRPLADDPHFGVREWAWLALRSDIVAAPSQALEYLYMWTQEASPYLRRFACEALRPRGVWSTHIALFKQHPELALPMLEAMANDPERYVQDSVGNWLNDAGKTQPQWLRELCARWQQQHPGDANAYIRKRALRSLR
;
A
#
# COMPACT_ATOMS: atom_id res chain seq x y z
N MET A 1 -1.21 -21.80 -18.92
CA MET A 1 -0.99 -20.34 -19.00
C MET A 1 -2.36 -19.68 -18.87
N SER A 2 -2.68 -19.12 -17.71
CA SER A 2 -3.97 -18.44 -17.49
C SER A 2 -3.94 -17.07 -18.17
N THR A 3 -4.92 -16.81 -19.02
CA THR A 3 -5.05 -15.51 -19.69
C THR A 3 -5.35 -14.43 -18.65
N PRO A 4 -4.62 -13.31 -18.61
CA PRO A 4 -4.90 -12.24 -17.65
C PRO A 4 -6.31 -11.70 -17.86
N ILE A 5 -7.02 -11.43 -16.75
CA ILE A 5 -8.36 -10.85 -16.80
C ILE A 5 -8.23 -9.42 -17.32
N PRO A 6 -8.90 -9.05 -18.42
CA PRO A 6 -8.85 -7.70 -18.94
C PRO A 6 -9.38 -6.69 -17.89
N ALA A 7 -8.70 -5.56 -17.76
CA ALA A 7 -9.12 -4.46 -16.86
C ALA A 7 -10.57 -4.03 -17.07
N GLU A 8 -11.10 -4.13 -18.28
CA GLU A 8 -12.50 -3.89 -18.63
C GLU A 8 -13.49 -4.80 -17.90
N ARG A 9 -13.10 -6.08 -17.73
CA ARG A 9 -13.94 -7.05 -17.01
C ARG A 9 -13.99 -6.75 -15.52
N LEU A 10 -12.90 -6.21 -14.97
CA LEU A 10 -12.84 -5.74 -13.58
C LEU A 10 -13.65 -4.46 -13.37
N ARG A 11 -13.64 -3.54 -14.35
CA ARG A 11 -14.48 -2.32 -14.31
C ARG A 11 -15.98 -2.68 -14.33
N ALA A 12 -16.37 -3.73 -15.07
CA ALA A 12 -17.75 -4.21 -15.11
C ALA A 12 -18.22 -4.89 -13.82
N LEU A 13 -17.30 -5.40 -12.99
CA LEU A 13 -17.58 -6.04 -11.71
C LEU A 13 -17.76 -5.04 -10.54
N ASN A 14 -17.74 -3.75 -10.80
CA ASN A 14 -17.68 -2.66 -9.80
C ASN A 14 -18.98 -2.46 -8.98
N SER A 15 -19.80 -3.47 -8.79
CA SER A 15 -21.09 -3.37 -8.09
C SER A 15 -21.21 -4.11 -6.75
N GLY A 16 -20.11 -4.51 -6.12
CA GLY A 16 -20.19 -5.11 -4.77
C GLY A 16 -19.02 -5.97 -4.33
N GLY A 17 -18.86 -6.18 -3.03
CA GLY A 17 -17.75 -6.89 -2.38
C GLY A 17 -17.48 -8.33 -2.86
N ALA A 18 -18.42 -8.96 -3.57
CA ALA A 18 -18.24 -10.26 -4.22
C ALA A 18 -17.14 -10.26 -5.30
N ALA A 19 -16.81 -9.11 -5.89
CA ALA A 19 -15.84 -9.04 -6.97
C ALA A 19 -14.38 -9.24 -6.49
N ALA A 20 -14.03 -8.80 -5.28
CA ALA A 20 -12.68 -9.01 -4.74
C ALA A 20 -12.40 -10.50 -4.49
N THR A 21 -13.39 -11.23 -3.94
CA THR A 21 -13.29 -12.68 -3.72
C THR A 21 -13.20 -13.41 -5.06
N HIS A 22 -14.00 -13.02 -6.03
CA HIS A 22 -13.99 -13.62 -7.37
C HIS A 22 -12.67 -13.32 -8.13
N LEU A 23 -12.06 -12.17 -7.91
CA LEU A 23 -10.75 -11.85 -8.45
C LEU A 23 -9.67 -12.80 -7.90
N ALA A 24 -9.67 -13.04 -6.60
CA ALA A 24 -8.74 -13.98 -5.97
C ALA A 24 -8.93 -15.42 -6.47
N GLU A 25 -10.19 -15.87 -6.65
CA GLU A 25 -10.52 -17.19 -7.21
C GLU A 25 -10.10 -17.31 -8.69
N CYS A 26 -10.28 -16.26 -9.49
CA CYS A 26 -9.85 -16.26 -10.90
C CYS A 26 -8.34 -16.19 -11.08
N LEU A 27 -7.62 -15.71 -10.09
CA LEU A 27 -6.18 -15.55 -10.10
C LEU A 27 -5.45 -16.77 -9.50
N ALA A 28 -6.01 -17.97 -9.34
CA ALA A 28 -5.37 -19.16 -8.77
C ALA A 28 -3.88 -19.34 -9.15
N VAL A 29 -3.10 -18.28 -8.92
CA VAL A 29 -1.70 -18.07 -9.24
C VAL A 29 -0.97 -17.98 -7.91
N ASP A 30 0.22 -18.54 -7.84
CA ASP A 30 1.13 -18.39 -6.72
C ASP A 30 1.24 -16.89 -6.33
N PHE A 31 1.09 -16.58 -5.05
CA PHE A 31 1.16 -15.23 -4.49
C PHE A 31 2.43 -14.47 -4.94
N ALA A 32 3.55 -15.19 -5.01
CA ALA A 32 4.79 -14.63 -5.53
C ALA A 32 4.68 -14.20 -7.00
N ALA A 33 4.03 -15.02 -7.84
CA ALA A 33 3.82 -14.67 -9.25
C ALA A 33 2.83 -13.51 -9.43
N LEU A 34 1.84 -13.38 -8.55
CA LEU A 34 0.92 -12.24 -8.51
C LEU A 34 1.65 -10.94 -8.20
N LEU A 35 2.50 -10.94 -7.17
CA LEU A 35 3.27 -9.78 -6.75
C LEU A 35 4.46 -9.48 -7.66
N GLN A 36 5.08 -10.50 -8.29
CA GLN A 36 6.15 -10.32 -9.27
C GLN A 36 5.72 -9.60 -10.56
N GLY A 37 4.44 -9.29 -10.70
CA GLY A 37 4.07 -8.17 -11.54
C GLY A 37 3.38 -8.47 -12.85
N VAL A 38 3.20 -9.73 -13.25
CA VAL A 38 2.60 -9.98 -14.57
C VAL A 38 1.08 -9.84 -14.56
N ALA A 39 0.41 -10.25 -13.49
CA ALA A 39 -1.05 -10.21 -13.40
C ALA A 39 -1.60 -8.98 -12.64
N MET A 40 -0.94 -8.58 -11.54
CA MET A 40 -1.44 -7.50 -10.68
C MET A 40 -1.01 -6.11 -11.12
N ARG A 41 0.16 -5.99 -11.77
CA ARG A 41 0.73 -4.69 -12.16
C ARG A 41 -0.20 -3.85 -13.05
N PRO A 42 -0.84 -4.39 -14.12
CA PRO A 42 -1.78 -3.62 -14.92
C PRO A 42 -2.99 -3.10 -14.15
N LEU A 43 -3.42 -3.83 -13.12
CA LEU A 43 -4.54 -3.43 -12.26
C LEU A 43 -4.12 -2.39 -11.23
N ALA A 44 -2.92 -2.53 -10.68
CA ALA A 44 -2.33 -1.57 -9.75
C ALA A 44 -2.02 -0.23 -10.44
N ASP A 45 -1.78 -0.23 -11.75
CA ASP A 45 -1.46 0.94 -12.57
C ASP A 45 -2.66 1.44 -13.42
N ASP A 46 -3.86 0.92 -13.19
CA ASP A 46 -5.06 1.32 -13.94
C ASP A 46 -5.40 2.80 -13.68
N PRO A 47 -5.78 3.58 -14.71
CA PRO A 47 -6.20 4.96 -14.54
C PRO A 47 -7.44 5.12 -13.64
N HIS A 48 -8.31 4.11 -13.57
CA HIS A 48 -9.49 4.15 -12.72
C HIS A 48 -9.17 3.78 -11.28
N PHE A 49 -9.42 4.70 -10.33
CA PHE A 49 -9.08 4.49 -8.92
C PHE A 49 -9.70 3.23 -8.31
N GLY A 50 -10.95 2.92 -8.66
CA GLY A 50 -11.66 1.74 -8.15
C GLY A 50 -10.97 0.43 -8.53
N VAL A 51 -10.41 0.33 -9.74
CA VAL A 51 -9.65 -0.86 -10.16
C VAL A 51 -8.42 -1.03 -9.28
N ARG A 52 -7.67 0.06 -9.01
CA ARG A 52 -6.50 0.02 -8.12
C ARG A 52 -6.86 -0.37 -6.68
N GLU A 53 -7.98 0.13 -6.14
CA GLU A 53 -8.46 -0.24 -4.80
C GLU A 53 -8.83 -1.73 -4.73
N TRP A 54 -9.52 -2.25 -5.73
CA TRP A 54 -9.88 -3.66 -5.79
C TRP A 54 -8.67 -4.57 -5.92
N ALA A 55 -7.65 -4.11 -6.66
CA ALA A 55 -6.43 -4.88 -6.86
C ALA A 55 -5.71 -5.19 -5.55
N TRP A 56 -5.49 -4.20 -4.67
CA TRP A 56 -4.84 -4.47 -3.38
C TRP A 56 -5.78 -5.16 -2.38
N LEU A 57 -7.09 -4.92 -2.44
CA LEU A 57 -8.07 -5.63 -1.61
C LEU A 57 -8.08 -7.13 -1.92
N ALA A 58 -7.97 -7.51 -3.19
CA ALA A 58 -7.91 -8.91 -3.61
C ALA A 58 -6.69 -9.65 -3.03
N LEU A 59 -5.56 -8.95 -2.87
CA LEU A 59 -4.34 -9.52 -2.28
C LEU A 59 -4.32 -9.51 -0.76
N ARG A 60 -5.29 -8.86 -0.12
CA ARG A 60 -5.18 -8.55 1.30
C ARG A 60 -5.06 -9.77 2.20
N SER A 61 -5.78 -10.85 1.92
CA SER A 61 -5.69 -12.11 2.67
C SER A 61 -4.29 -12.70 2.62
N ASP A 62 -3.68 -12.72 1.43
CA ASP A 62 -2.36 -13.31 1.21
C ASP A 62 -1.27 -12.42 1.84
N ILE A 63 -1.41 -11.11 1.73
CA ILE A 63 -0.52 -10.14 2.40
C ILE A 63 -0.57 -10.32 3.93
N VAL A 64 -1.75 -10.53 4.49
CA VAL A 64 -1.91 -10.76 5.95
C VAL A 64 -1.28 -12.09 6.37
N ALA A 65 -1.34 -13.11 5.51
CA ALA A 65 -0.72 -14.42 5.78
C ALA A 65 0.82 -14.38 5.69
N ALA A 66 1.38 -13.56 4.80
CA ALA A 66 2.82 -13.48 4.56
C ALA A 66 3.32 -12.02 4.42
N PRO A 67 3.18 -11.17 5.47
CA PRO A 67 3.40 -9.72 5.34
C PRO A 67 4.86 -9.34 5.08
N SER A 68 5.83 -10.08 5.59
CA SER A 68 7.25 -9.84 5.33
C SER A 68 7.62 -10.11 3.87
N GLN A 69 7.10 -11.22 3.32
CA GLN A 69 7.31 -11.56 1.91
C GLN A 69 6.64 -10.52 1.00
N ALA A 70 5.42 -10.09 1.32
CA ALA A 70 4.74 -9.04 0.59
C ALA A 70 5.51 -7.72 0.61
N LEU A 71 6.13 -7.37 1.75
CA LEU A 71 6.97 -6.18 1.87
C LEU A 71 8.19 -6.26 0.96
N GLU A 72 8.88 -7.39 0.90
CA GLU A 72 10.06 -7.58 0.03
C GLU A 72 9.71 -7.36 -1.44
N TYR A 73 8.62 -7.96 -1.93
CA TYR A 73 8.18 -7.80 -3.31
C TYR A 73 7.72 -6.38 -3.64
N LEU A 74 6.89 -5.80 -2.78
CA LEU A 74 6.31 -4.47 -3.01
C LEU A 74 7.32 -3.34 -2.79
N TYR A 75 8.39 -3.57 -2.04
CA TYR A 75 9.48 -2.61 -1.91
C TYR A 75 10.04 -2.17 -3.28
N MET A 76 10.19 -3.09 -4.20
CA MET A 76 10.67 -2.78 -5.56
C MET A 76 9.76 -1.79 -6.29
N TRP A 77 8.47 -1.81 -6.02
CA TRP A 77 7.51 -0.91 -6.65
C TRP A 77 7.60 0.54 -6.16
N THR A 78 8.28 0.79 -5.07
CA THR A 78 8.53 2.17 -4.59
C THR A 78 9.44 2.97 -5.53
N GLN A 79 10.19 2.29 -6.40
CA GLN A 79 11.12 2.89 -7.37
C GLN A 79 10.49 3.07 -8.77
N GLU A 80 9.24 2.69 -8.95
CA GLU A 80 8.58 2.76 -10.25
C GLU A 80 8.27 4.20 -10.66
N ALA A 81 8.31 4.45 -11.96
CA ALA A 81 7.98 5.76 -12.51
C ALA A 81 6.50 6.14 -12.25
N SER A 82 5.60 5.14 -12.31
CA SER A 82 4.17 5.37 -12.06
C SER A 82 3.89 5.65 -10.59
N PRO A 83 3.23 6.78 -10.26
CA PRO A 83 2.78 7.07 -8.90
C PRO A 83 1.71 6.08 -8.42
N TYR A 84 0.98 5.44 -9.32
CA TYR A 84 -0.02 4.44 -8.96
C TYR A 84 0.64 3.19 -8.40
N LEU A 85 1.75 2.73 -8.99
CA LEU A 85 2.51 1.58 -8.49
C LEU A 85 3.19 1.89 -7.16
N ARG A 86 3.82 3.07 -7.03
CA ARG A 86 4.42 3.48 -5.74
C ARG A 86 3.37 3.56 -4.62
N ARG A 87 2.21 4.18 -4.92
CA ARG A 87 1.10 4.21 -3.97
C ARG A 87 0.59 2.81 -3.64
N PHE A 88 0.45 1.93 -4.64
CA PHE A 88 -0.04 0.57 -4.43
C PHE A 88 0.82 -0.18 -3.40
N ALA A 89 2.16 -0.08 -3.52
CA ALA A 89 3.08 -0.69 -2.56
C ALA A 89 2.80 -0.24 -1.12
N CYS A 90 2.57 1.05 -0.93
CA CYS A 90 2.25 1.60 0.38
C CYS A 90 0.85 1.21 0.87
N GLU A 91 -0.17 1.35 0.01
CA GLU A 91 -1.57 1.16 0.40
C GLU A 91 -1.88 -0.29 0.73
N ALA A 92 -1.35 -1.25 -0.06
CA ALA A 92 -1.55 -2.68 0.16
C ALA A 92 -1.01 -3.16 1.51
N LEU A 93 0.06 -2.51 2.00
CA LEU A 93 0.75 -2.87 3.25
C LEU A 93 0.30 -2.03 4.46
N ARG A 94 -0.78 -1.26 4.36
CA ARG A 94 -1.26 -0.45 5.50
C ARG A 94 -1.60 -1.33 6.70
N PRO A 95 -1.13 -0.95 7.92
CA PRO A 95 -1.42 -1.67 9.16
C PRO A 95 -2.90 -1.85 9.44
N ARG A 96 -3.70 -0.82 9.06
CA ARG A 96 -5.15 -0.76 9.28
C ARG A 96 -5.85 -0.37 7.99
N GLY A 97 -5.92 -1.28 7.04
CA GLY A 97 -6.65 -1.04 5.80
C GLY A 97 -8.13 -0.74 6.08
N VAL A 98 -8.69 0.21 5.35
CA VAL A 98 -10.12 0.53 5.42
C VAL A 98 -10.91 -0.65 4.86
N TRP A 99 -11.88 -1.16 5.63
CA TRP A 99 -12.73 -2.30 5.27
C TRP A 99 -11.98 -3.61 5.00
N SER A 100 -10.76 -3.76 5.52
CA SER A 100 -9.94 -4.96 5.31
C SER A 100 -9.27 -5.44 6.60
N THR A 101 -8.83 -6.70 6.60
CA THR A 101 -8.12 -7.30 7.73
C THR A 101 -6.84 -6.53 8.03
N HIS A 102 -6.58 -6.27 9.31
CA HIS A 102 -5.37 -5.58 9.75
C HIS A 102 -4.13 -6.46 9.61
N ILE A 103 -2.99 -5.85 9.28
CA ILE A 103 -1.69 -6.51 9.33
C ILE A 103 -1.11 -6.32 10.73
N ALA A 104 -1.24 -7.36 11.56
CA ALA A 104 -0.81 -7.31 12.96
C ALA A 104 0.70 -7.00 13.09
N LEU A 105 1.52 -7.56 12.20
CA LEU A 105 2.96 -7.34 12.17
C LEU A 105 3.31 -5.84 12.11
N PHE A 106 2.74 -5.09 11.17
CA PHE A 106 3.04 -3.67 11.01
C PHE A 106 2.36 -2.75 12.02
N LYS A 107 1.38 -3.26 12.78
CA LYS A 107 0.84 -2.56 13.94
C LYS A 107 1.79 -2.64 15.15
N GLN A 108 2.46 -3.78 15.31
CA GLN A 108 3.37 -4.05 16.42
C GLN A 108 4.79 -3.61 16.12
N HIS A 109 5.24 -3.83 14.88
CA HIS A 109 6.60 -3.61 14.39
C HIS A 109 6.60 -2.74 13.11
N PRO A 110 6.17 -1.47 13.19
CA PRO A 110 6.13 -0.59 12.01
C PRO A 110 7.51 -0.28 11.43
N GLU A 111 8.57 -0.42 12.25
CA GLU A 111 9.96 -0.22 11.84
C GLU A 111 10.39 -1.17 10.72
N LEU A 112 9.76 -2.33 10.58
CA LEU A 112 10.06 -3.28 9.50
C LEU A 112 9.76 -2.70 8.11
N ALA A 113 8.74 -1.83 8.01
CA ALA A 113 8.38 -1.19 6.74
C ALA A 113 9.13 0.14 6.51
N LEU A 114 10.03 0.52 7.41
CA LEU A 114 10.73 1.80 7.32
C LEU A 114 11.49 2.00 5.99
N PRO A 115 12.24 1.02 5.46
CA PRO A 115 12.92 1.20 4.17
C PRO A 115 11.96 1.56 3.04
N MET A 116 10.79 0.94 2.98
CA MET A 116 9.74 1.23 2.00
C MET A 116 9.20 2.66 2.18
N LEU A 117 8.94 3.07 3.41
CA LEU A 117 8.41 4.40 3.72
C LEU A 117 9.43 5.50 3.43
N GLU A 118 10.71 5.25 3.72
CA GLU A 118 11.81 6.19 3.46
C GLU A 118 12.02 6.41 1.96
N ALA A 119 11.88 5.36 1.15
CA ALA A 119 11.95 5.49 -0.31
C ALA A 119 10.91 6.47 -0.88
N MET A 120 9.79 6.69 -0.16
CA MET A 120 8.70 7.57 -0.57
C MET A 120 8.57 8.83 0.33
N ALA A 121 9.53 9.08 1.22
CA ALA A 121 9.45 10.16 2.21
C ALA A 121 9.38 11.57 1.58
N ASN A 122 9.89 11.73 0.36
CA ASN A 122 9.86 12.97 -0.43
C ASN A 122 9.19 12.76 -1.81
N ASP A 123 8.28 11.81 -1.92
CA ASP A 123 7.61 11.56 -3.20
C ASP A 123 6.93 12.83 -3.71
N PRO A 124 7.13 13.20 -4.98
CA PRO A 124 6.56 14.43 -5.54
C PRO A 124 5.03 14.36 -5.69
N GLU A 125 4.48 13.15 -5.78
CA GLU A 125 3.07 12.97 -6.08
C GLU A 125 2.19 12.96 -4.82
N ARG A 126 1.23 13.87 -4.78
CA ARG A 126 0.29 13.99 -3.65
C ARG A 126 -0.42 12.69 -3.34
N TYR A 127 -0.76 11.92 -4.35
CA TYR A 127 -1.45 10.64 -4.23
C TYR A 127 -0.62 9.59 -3.46
N VAL A 128 0.70 9.60 -3.62
CA VAL A 128 1.65 8.78 -2.87
C VAL A 128 1.83 9.32 -1.45
N GLN A 129 2.01 10.63 -1.31
CA GLN A 129 2.14 11.29 -0.01
C GLN A 129 0.95 11.00 0.90
N ASP A 130 -0.27 10.99 0.34
CA ASP A 130 -1.49 10.64 1.05
C ASP A 130 -1.44 9.22 1.63
N SER A 131 -0.97 8.26 0.84
CA SER A 131 -0.86 6.86 1.27
C SER A 131 0.20 6.69 2.34
N VAL A 132 1.39 7.27 2.18
CA VAL A 132 2.46 7.25 3.19
C VAL A 132 1.98 7.86 4.51
N GLY A 133 1.35 9.04 4.45
CA GLY A 133 0.81 9.70 5.64
C GLY A 133 -0.31 8.89 6.32
N ASN A 134 -1.13 8.17 5.55
CA ASN A 134 -2.16 7.27 6.08
C ASN A 134 -1.54 6.03 6.72
N TRP A 135 -0.55 5.43 6.08
CA TRP A 135 0.18 4.28 6.62
C TRP A 135 0.79 4.60 7.99
N LEU A 136 1.52 5.71 8.08
CA LEU A 136 2.13 6.19 9.31
C LEU A 136 1.09 6.50 10.39
N ASN A 137 -0.03 7.13 10.01
CA ASN A 137 -1.13 7.40 10.93
C ASN A 137 -1.73 6.10 11.50
N ASP A 138 -1.88 5.07 10.67
CA ASP A 138 -2.39 3.77 11.10
C ASP A 138 -1.44 3.08 12.10
N ALA A 139 -0.13 3.13 11.84
CA ALA A 139 0.89 2.64 12.77
C ALA A 139 0.91 3.43 14.08
N GLY A 140 0.82 4.75 14.00
CA GLY A 140 0.84 5.66 15.15
C GLY A 140 -0.29 5.43 16.16
N LYS A 141 -1.43 4.87 15.73
CA LYS A 141 -2.52 4.48 16.66
C LYS A 141 -2.12 3.39 17.66
N THR A 142 -1.11 2.59 17.31
CA THR A 142 -0.57 1.52 18.18
C THR A 142 0.81 1.87 18.72
N GLN A 143 1.62 2.59 17.93
CA GLN A 143 3.00 2.96 18.22
C GLN A 143 3.20 4.48 18.16
N PRO A 144 2.55 5.26 19.06
CA PRO A 144 2.55 6.71 18.96
C PRO A 144 3.94 7.33 19.20
N GLN A 145 4.74 6.74 20.07
CA GLN A 145 6.08 7.22 20.38
C GLN A 145 7.01 7.02 19.18
N TRP A 146 7.02 5.84 18.59
CA TRP A 146 7.77 5.54 17.36
C TRP A 146 7.44 6.55 16.25
N LEU A 147 6.15 6.85 16.04
CA LEU A 147 5.74 7.80 15.01
C LEU A 147 6.27 9.22 15.29
N ARG A 148 6.22 9.69 16.55
CA ARG A 148 6.75 11.01 16.91
C ARG A 148 8.25 11.11 16.65
N GLU A 149 9.00 10.11 17.04
CA GLU A 149 10.45 10.03 16.84
C GLU A 149 10.81 9.98 15.36
N LEU A 150 10.09 9.18 14.57
CA LEU A 150 10.25 9.12 13.12
C LEU A 150 9.98 10.48 12.47
N CYS A 151 8.88 11.13 12.81
CA CYS A 151 8.53 12.45 12.27
C CYS A 151 9.55 13.53 12.65
N ALA A 152 10.10 13.49 13.85
CA ALA A 152 11.16 14.41 14.28
C ALA A 152 12.46 14.19 13.47
N ARG A 153 12.85 12.93 13.27
CA ARG A 153 13.99 12.55 12.45
C ARG A 153 13.79 12.97 10.97
N TRP A 154 12.63 12.69 10.39
CA TRP A 154 12.32 13.06 9.03
C TRP A 154 12.28 14.56 8.78
N GLN A 155 11.93 15.35 9.79
CA GLN A 155 11.98 16.81 9.69
C GLN A 155 13.39 17.32 9.39
N GLN A 156 14.40 16.62 9.89
CA GLN A 156 15.80 16.99 9.69
C GLN A 156 16.38 16.36 8.42
N GLN A 157 16.04 15.10 8.14
CA GLN A 157 16.61 14.32 7.06
C GLN A 157 15.95 14.60 5.70
N HIS A 158 14.67 14.94 5.70
CA HIS A 158 13.86 15.15 4.51
C HIS A 158 13.20 16.55 4.54
N PRO A 159 13.97 17.64 4.45
CA PRO A 159 13.39 18.97 4.40
C PRO A 159 12.61 19.16 3.10
N GLY A 160 11.43 19.79 3.19
CA GLY A 160 10.61 20.11 2.03
C GLY A 160 9.12 19.89 2.26
N ASP A 161 8.31 20.45 1.35
CA ASP A 161 6.85 20.48 1.49
C ASP A 161 6.21 19.09 1.43
N ALA A 162 6.75 18.20 0.61
CA ALA A 162 6.25 16.84 0.48
C ALA A 162 6.31 16.09 1.82
N ASN A 163 7.49 16.08 2.44
CA ASN A 163 7.65 15.43 3.75
C ASN A 163 6.88 16.16 4.85
N ALA A 164 6.86 17.49 4.85
CA ALA A 164 6.08 18.28 5.82
C ALA A 164 4.60 17.90 5.75
N TYR A 165 4.06 17.72 4.56
CA TYR A 165 2.68 17.28 4.36
C TYR A 165 2.46 15.85 4.88
N ILE A 166 3.35 14.91 4.54
CA ILE A 166 3.28 13.51 5.01
C ILE A 166 3.26 13.48 6.55
N ARG A 167 4.19 14.17 7.21
CA ARG A 167 4.27 14.23 8.68
C ARG A 167 3.02 14.84 9.31
N LYS A 168 2.50 15.94 8.76
CA LYS A 168 1.25 16.56 9.22
C LYS A 168 0.08 15.55 9.16
N ARG A 169 -0.01 14.81 8.05
CA ARG A 169 -1.05 13.80 7.86
C ARG A 169 -0.88 12.60 8.79
N ALA A 170 0.34 12.16 8.99
CA ALA A 170 0.69 11.06 9.89
C ALA A 170 0.27 11.33 11.34
N LEU A 171 0.55 12.52 11.83
CA LEU A 171 0.32 12.92 13.22
C LEU A 171 -1.13 13.34 13.54
N ARG A 172 -2.04 13.38 12.56
CA ARG A 172 -3.39 13.94 12.75
C ARG A 172 -4.23 13.30 13.85
N SER A 173 -4.01 12.01 14.15
CA SER A 173 -4.74 11.28 15.20
C SER A 173 -4.04 11.31 16.56
N LEU A 174 -2.85 11.92 16.67
CA LEU A 174 -2.07 12.03 17.91
C LEU A 174 -2.13 13.43 18.53
N ARG A 175 -3.06 14.26 18.06
CA ARG A 175 -3.30 15.60 18.61
C ARG A 175 -4.19 15.53 19.84
#